data_cfe74d6730d8f267903c8f8eb6ac05a2
#
_entry.id   cfe74d6730d8f267903c8f8eb6ac05a2
#
_cell.length_a   1.000
_cell.length_b   1.000
_cell.length_c   1.000
_cell.angle_alpha   90.00
_cell.angle_beta   90.00
_cell.angle_gamma   90.00
#
_symmetry.space_group_name_H-M   'P 1'
#
loop_
_entity.id
_entity.type
_entity.pdbx_description
1 polymer ?
#
loop_
_entity_poly.entity_id
_entity_poly.type
_entity_poly.pdbx_seq_one_letter_code
_entity_poly.pdbx_strand_id
1 'polypeptide(L)'
;EAGAVSVVDNTFLSPALQNPLALGADLVLHSCTKYLNGHSDVVAGVVIAKDPEMVTELAWWANNIGVTGGAFDSYLLLRGLRTLVPRMELAQRNAQAIVKYLQTQPLVKKLYHPSLP
;
A
#
# COMPACT_ATOMS: atom_id res chain seq x y z
N GLU A 1 13.99 -19.98 13.22
CA GLU A 1 12.68 -19.89 12.57
C GLU A 1 11.62 -20.22 13.63
N ALA A 2 10.80 -19.22 14.00
CA ALA A 2 9.88 -19.34 15.15
C ALA A 2 8.49 -19.86 14.75
N GLY A 3 8.24 -20.19 13.47
CA GLY A 3 6.92 -20.58 12.96
C GLY A 3 5.86 -19.47 13.03
N ALA A 4 6.28 -18.21 13.17
CA ALA A 4 5.37 -17.07 13.21
C ALA A 4 4.92 -16.67 11.80
N VAL A 5 3.66 -16.26 11.67
CA VAL A 5 3.11 -15.68 10.44
C VAL A 5 3.56 -14.23 10.32
N SER A 6 4.16 -13.89 9.19
CA SER A 6 4.59 -12.52 8.88
C SER A 6 3.50 -11.76 8.13
N VAL A 7 3.17 -10.56 8.62
CA VAL A 7 2.18 -9.67 8.01
C VAL A 7 2.83 -8.33 7.72
N VAL A 8 2.78 -7.90 6.46
CA VAL A 8 3.39 -6.64 6.01
C VAL A 8 2.31 -5.66 5.55
N ASP A 9 2.23 -4.50 6.19
CA ASP A 9 1.45 -3.38 5.65
C ASP A 9 2.28 -2.66 4.58
N ASN A 10 1.89 -2.84 3.31
CA ASN A 10 2.55 -2.28 2.14
C ASN A 10 1.80 -1.09 1.53
N THR A 11 0.96 -0.43 2.33
CA THR A 11 0.10 0.67 1.87
C THR A 11 0.87 1.78 1.16
N PHE A 12 2.00 2.22 1.73
CA PHE A 12 2.72 3.38 1.21
C PHE A 12 3.65 3.07 0.04
N LEU A 13 4.28 1.90 0.02
CA LEU A 13 5.09 1.50 -1.13
C LEU A 13 4.22 1.01 -2.28
N SER A 14 3.08 0.41 -1.98
CA SER A 14 2.19 -0.24 -2.94
C SER A 14 2.89 -1.36 -3.74
N PRO A 15 2.18 -2.17 -4.51
CA PRO A 15 2.82 -3.18 -5.37
C PRO A 15 3.62 -2.57 -6.54
N ALA A 16 3.53 -1.26 -6.77
CA ALA A 16 4.37 -0.58 -7.75
C ALA A 16 5.84 -0.49 -7.32
N LEU A 17 6.13 -0.44 -6.01
CA LEU A 17 7.49 -0.24 -5.48
C LEU A 17 8.01 -1.44 -4.69
N GLN A 18 7.12 -2.25 -4.10
CA GLN A 18 7.51 -3.40 -3.29
C GLN A 18 6.49 -4.52 -3.42
N ASN A 19 6.99 -5.77 -3.52
CA ASN A 19 6.17 -6.98 -3.48
C ASN A 19 6.58 -7.87 -2.30
N PRO A 20 5.99 -7.69 -1.10
CA PRO A 20 6.40 -8.43 0.10
C PRO A 20 6.20 -9.94 0.01
N LEU A 21 5.19 -10.44 -0.73
CA LEU A 21 4.99 -11.87 -0.92
C LEU A 21 6.16 -12.51 -1.68
N ALA A 22 6.77 -11.81 -2.63
CA ALA A 22 7.95 -12.27 -3.33
C ALA A 22 9.21 -12.24 -2.44
N LEU A 23 9.20 -11.42 -1.40
CA LEU A 23 10.26 -11.29 -0.40
C LEU A 23 10.10 -12.26 0.79
N GLY A 24 9.05 -13.10 0.79
CA GLY A 24 8.84 -14.14 1.79
C GLY A 24 7.81 -13.81 2.88
N ALA A 25 7.07 -12.71 2.76
CA ALA A 25 5.94 -12.45 3.64
C ALA A 25 4.80 -13.44 3.39
N ASP A 26 4.06 -13.81 4.45
CA ASP A 26 2.90 -14.70 4.36
C ASP A 26 1.64 -13.94 3.97
N LEU A 27 1.47 -12.73 4.52
CA LEU A 27 0.34 -11.85 4.29
C LEU A 27 0.80 -10.43 3.96
N VAL A 28 0.04 -9.77 3.09
CA VAL A 28 0.22 -8.35 2.77
C VAL A 28 -1.09 -7.62 2.95
N LEU A 29 -1.05 -6.50 3.69
CA LEU A 29 -2.18 -5.60 3.79
C LEU A 29 -1.95 -4.36 2.91
N HIS A 30 -3.06 -3.79 2.43
CA HIS A 30 -3.08 -2.43 1.90
C HIS A 30 -4.32 -1.69 2.37
N SER A 31 -4.17 -0.46 2.80
CA SER A 31 -5.27 0.50 2.78
C SER A 31 -5.51 0.92 1.33
N CYS A 32 -6.58 0.41 0.75
CA CYS A 32 -7.00 0.80 -0.61
C CYS A 32 -7.42 2.27 -0.69
N THR A 33 -7.80 2.86 0.44
CA THR A 33 -8.10 4.29 0.62
C THR A 33 -6.95 5.20 0.16
N LYS A 34 -5.72 4.71 0.18
CA LYS A 34 -4.51 5.49 -0.14
C LYS A 34 -4.15 5.34 -1.62
N TYR A 35 -2.95 4.88 -1.92
CA TYR A 35 -2.40 4.87 -3.28
C TYR A 35 -3.08 3.90 -4.24
N LEU A 36 -3.62 2.77 -3.76
CA LEU A 36 -4.25 1.80 -4.66
C LEU A 36 -5.46 2.41 -5.38
N ASN A 37 -6.36 3.06 -4.65
CA ASN A 37 -7.43 3.84 -5.26
C ASN A 37 -6.91 5.18 -5.80
N GLY A 38 -6.26 5.99 -4.94
CA GLY A 38 -5.54 7.20 -5.31
C GLY A 38 -6.39 8.41 -5.70
N HIS A 39 -7.72 8.37 -5.50
CA HIS A 39 -8.66 9.40 -5.94
C HIS A 39 -9.53 9.97 -4.81
N SER A 40 -9.28 9.58 -3.55
CA SER A 40 -9.96 10.08 -2.34
C SER A 40 -11.49 9.87 -2.32
N ASP A 41 -11.98 8.87 -3.02
CA ASP A 41 -13.41 8.56 -3.19
C ASP A 41 -13.78 7.13 -2.72
N VAL A 42 -12.84 6.37 -2.16
CA VAL A 42 -13.05 5.02 -1.61
C VAL A 42 -12.39 4.87 -0.25
N VAL A 43 -13.08 4.26 0.69
CA VAL A 43 -12.52 3.76 1.95
C VAL A 43 -12.60 2.24 1.94
N ALA A 44 -11.48 1.58 1.77
CA ALA A 44 -11.40 0.13 1.67
C ALA A 44 -10.03 -0.40 2.10
N GLY A 45 -9.98 -1.71 2.37
CA GLY A 45 -8.75 -2.45 2.62
C GLY A 45 -8.72 -3.74 1.82
N VAL A 46 -7.52 -4.28 1.64
CA VAL A 46 -7.32 -5.61 1.07
C VAL A 46 -6.25 -6.36 1.85
N VAL A 47 -6.49 -7.65 2.05
CA VAL A 47 -5.51 -8.61 2.58
C VAL A 47 -5.22 -9.60 1.48
N ILE A 48 -3.96 -9.87 1.25
CA ILE A 48 -3.47 -10.78 0.20
C ILE A 48 -2.60 -11.84 0.87
N ALA A 49 -2.89 -13.11 0.61
CA ALA A 49 -2.10 -14.24 1.07
C ALA A 49 -1.59 -15.05 -0.12
N LYS A 50 -0.45 -15.72 0.08
CA LYS A 50 0.11 -16.65 -0.91
C LYS A 50 -0.47 -18.05 -0.75
N ASP A 51 -0.73 -18.45 0.49
CA ASP A 51 -1.26 -19.77 0.84
C ASP A 51 -2.76 -19.85 0.56
N PRO A 52 -3.25 -20.80 -0.27
CA PRO A 52 -4.67 -20.98 -0.57
C PRO A 52 -5.55 -21.28 0.64
N GLU A 53 -5.03 -22.02 1.64
CA GLU A 53 -5.78 -22.33 2.86
C GLU A 53 -6.03 -21.04 3.66
N MET A 54 -5.01 -20.22 3.81
CA MET A 54 -5.10 -18.91 4.46
C MET A 54 -6.04 -17.96 3.71
N VAL A 55 -6.03 -17.96 2.36
CA VAL A 55 -6.99 -17.20 1.55
C VAL A 55 -8.42 -17.64 1.85
N THR A 56 -8.67 -18.95 1.95
CA THR A 56 -9.99 -19.52 2.22
C THR A 56 -10.48 -19.11 3.62
N GLU A 57 -9.61 -19.18 4.63
CA GLU A 57 -9.92 -18.78 5.99
C GLU A 57 -10.24 -17.27 6.09
N LEU A 58 -9.42 -16.43 5.48
CA LEU A 58 -9.64 -14.98 5.45
C LEU A 58 -10.95 -14.60 4.74
N ALA A 59 -11.27 -15.26 3.62
CA ALA A 59 -12.53 -15.06 2.92
C ALA A 59 -13.74 -15.49 3.77
N TRP A 60 -13.62 -16.59 4.49
CA TRP A 60 -14.64 -17.05 5.42
C TRP A 60 -14.90 -16.03 6.54
N TRP A 61 -13.83 -15.52 7.16
CA TRP A 61 -13.93 -14.47 8.18
C TRP A 61 -14.55 -13.20 7.62
N ALA A 62 -14.07 -12.70 6.47
CA ALA A 62 -14.60 -11.48 5.86
C ALA A 62 -16.10 -11.58 5.58
N ASN A 63 -16.57 -12.73 5.09
CA ASN A 63 -17.98 -12.99 4.84
C ASN A 63 -18.81 -13.04 6.14
N ASN A 64 -18.32 -13.75 7.18
CA ASN A 64 -19.08 -13.97 8.39
C ASN A 64 -19.21 -12.70 9.26
N ILE A 65 -18.22 -11.83 9.28
CA ILE A 65 -18.26 -10.55 10.00
C ILE A 65 -18.75 -9.37 9.13
N GLY A 66 -19.04 -9.62 7.85
CA GLY A 66 -19.63 -8.62 6.94
C GLY A 66 -18.67 -7.51 6.48
N VAL A 67 -17.35 -7.75 6.47
CA VAL A 67 -16.33 -6.79 6.00
C VAL A 67 -15.96 -7.02 4.54
N THR A 68 -16.92 -7.30 3.70
CA THR A 68 -16.74 -7.46 2.26
C THR A 68 -16.86 -6.13 1.52
N GLY A 69 -16.03 -5.92 0.50
CA GLY A 69 -16.08 -4.71 -0.32
C GLY A 69 -17.35 -4.61 -1.17
N GLY A 70 -17.88 -3.39 -1.30
CA GLY A 70 -18.98 -3.09 -2.20
C GLY A 70 -18.57 -3.20 -3.68
N ALA A 71 -19.52 -3.55 -4.57
CA ALA A 71 -19.22 -3.69 -5.99
C ALA A 71 -18.77 -2.37 -6.64
N PHE A 72 -19.37 -1.25 -6.23
CA PHE A 72 -19.01 0.08 -6.74
C PHE A 72 -17.61 0.50 -6.27
N ASP A 73 -17.29 0.32 -4.99
CA ASP A 73 -15.97 0.60 -4.44
C ASP A 73 -14.89 -0.26 -5.11
N SER A 74 -15.20 -1.53 -5.38
CA SER A 74 -14.30 -2.44 -6.09
C SER A 74 -14.05 -1.97 -7.53
N TYR A 75 -15.07 -1.46 -8.21
CA TYR A 75 -14.93 -0.87 -9.55
C TYR A 75 -14.03 0.37 -9.53
N LEU A 76 -14.23 1.29 -8.58
CA LEU A 76 -13.39 2.49 -8.43
C LEU A 76 -11.95 2.12 -8.11
N LEU A 77 -11.73 1.15 -7.24
CA LEU A 77 -10.40 0.64 -6.92
C LEU A 77 -9.70 0.06 -8.16
N LEU A 78 -10.36 -0.79 -8.92
CA LEU A 78 -9.82 -1.35 -10.17
C LEU A 78 -9.48 -0.26 -11.19
N ARG A 79 -10.30 0.79 -11.26
CA ARG A 79 -10.04 1.96 -12.09
C ARG A 79 -8.80 2.72 -11.61
N GLY A 80 -8.65 2.92 -10.30
CA GLY A 80 -7.49 3.57 -9.68
C GLY A 80 -6.18 2.81 -9.92
N LEU A 81 -6.20 1.48 -9.84
CA LEU A 81 -5.04 0.63 -10.07
C LEU A 81 -4.42 0.81 -11.46
N ARG A 82 -5.22 1.14 -12.49
CA ARG A 82 -4.71 1.34 -13.86
C ARG A 82 -3.71 2.48 -13.97
N THR A 83 -3.74 3.43 -13.05
CA THR A 83 -2.83 4.58 -13.01
C THR A 83 -1.87 4.56 -11.82
N LEU A 84 -1.77 3.44 -11.10
CA LEU A 84 -0.95 3.34 -9.89
C LEU A 84 0.52 3.65 -10.18
N VAL A 85 1.12 2.98 -11.14
CA VAL A 85 2.56 3.13 -11.45
C VAL A 85 2.92 4.58 -11.78
N PRO A 86 2.32 5.25 -12.78
CA PRO A 86 2.67 6.64 -13.09
C PRO A 86 2.39 7.61 -11.94
N ARG A 87 1.38 7.37 -11.09
CA ARG A 87 1.13 8.19 -9.90
C ARG A 87 2.23 8.02 -8.86
N MET A 88 2.68 6.79 -8.63
CA MET A 88 3.77 6.50 -7.69
C MET A 88 5.10 7.10 -8.17
N GLU A 89 5.43 6.97 -9.45
CA GLU A 89 6.62 7.58 -10.04
C GLU A 89 6.62 9.11 -9.91
N LEU A 90 5.49 9.75 -10.20
CA LEU A 90 5.35 11.19 -10.06
C LEU A 90 5.47 11.62 -8.59
N ALA A 91 4.83 10.91 -7.67
CA ALA A 91 4.89 11.20 -6.23
C ALA A 91 6.33 11.13 -5.70
N GLN A 92 7.09 10.09 -6.07
CA GLN A 92 8.50 9.95 -5.67
C GLN A 92 9.37 11.08 -6.23
N ARG A 93 9.22 11.38 -7.52
CA ARG A 93 9.98 12.47 -8.16
C ARG A 93 9.70 13.80 -7.48
N ASN A 94 8.44 14.10 -7.16
CA ASN A 94 8.05 15.33 -6.49
C ASN A 94 8.60 15.37 -5.05
N ALA A 95 8.52 14.28 -4.31
CA ALA A 95 9.09 14.18 -2.96
C ALA A 95 10.61 14.44 -2.96
N GLN A 96 11.34 13.83 -3.89
CA GLN A 96 12.78 14.06 -4.03
C GLN A 96 13.12 15.51 -4.38
N ALA A 97 12.34 16.17 -5.24
CA ALA A 97 12.52 17.58 -5.56
C ALA A 97 12.30 18.48 -4.34
N ILE A 98 11.25 18.19 -3.55
CA ILE A 98 10.95 18.90 -2.30
C ILE A 98 12.08 18.69 -1.28
N VAL A 99 12.57 17.47 -1.10
CA VAL A 99 13.68 17.16 -0.20
C VAL A 99 14.91 17.99 -0.57
N LYS A 100 15.31 17.99 -1.84
CA LYS A 100 16.44 18.79 -2.34
C LYS A 100 16.24 20.29 -2.07
N TYR A 101 15.05 20.80 -2.33
CA TYR A 101 14.73 22.20 -2.05
C TYR A 101 14.84 22.52 -0.55
N LEU A 102 14.24 21.70 0.32
CA LEU A 102 14.24 21.93 1.75
C LEU A 102 15.65 21.85 2.37
N GLN A 103 16.55 21.05 1.83
CA GLN A 103 17.95 21.00 2.25
C GLN A 103 18.69 22.33 2.06
N THR A 104 18.23 23.19 1.15
CA THR A 104 18.83 24.52 0.88
C THR A 104 18.21 25.64 1.70
N GLN A 105 17.14 25.37 2.47
CA GLN A 105 16.41 26.42 3.18
C GLN A 105 17.01 26.70 4.56
N PRO A 106 17.43 27.95 4.85
CA PRO A 106 18.09 28.30 6.12
C PRO A 106 17.23 28.09 7.37
N LEU A 107 15.90 28.11 7.21
CA LEU A 107 14.94 27.93 8.31
C LEU A 107 14.69 26.45 8.64
N VAL A 108 15.09 25.52 7.79
CA VAL A 108 14.95 24.08 8.00
C VAL A 108 16.12 23.58 8.84
N LYS A 109 15.87 23.33 10.13
CA LYS A 109 16.91 22.85 11.06
C LYS A 109 17.28 21.38 10.84
N LYS A 110 16.32 20.54 10.47
CA LYS A 110 16.54 19.10 10.24
C LYS A 110 15.48 18.56 9.30
N LEU A 111 15.88 17.66 8.44
CA LEU A 111 15.01 16.98 7.47
C LEU A 111 15.17 15.47 7.65
N TYR A 112 14.02 14.78 7.74
CA TYR A 112 13.97 13.33 7.85
C TYR A 112 13.35 12.78 6.57
N HIS A 113 14.11 12.01 5.82
CA HIS A 113 13.64 11.32 4.62
C HIS A 113 14.48 10.06 4.38
N PRO A 114 13.89 8.94 3.92
CA PRO A 114 14.62 7.67 3.72
C PRO A 114 15.83 7.74 2.78
N SER A 115 15.89 8.73 1.90
CA SER A 115 17.05 8.94 1.00
C SER A 115 18.19 9.73 1.62
N LEU A 116 18.04 10.19 2.86
CA LEU A 116 19.05 10.95 3.59
C LEU A 116 19.71 10.06 4.63
N PRO A 117 20.99 10.31 4.98
CA PRO A 117 21.69 9.57 6.03
C PRO A 117 21.12 9.84 7.42
#